data_43352fb62b975a3127f1e9c7fc0f27c0
#
_entry.id   43352fb62b975a3127f1e9c7fc0f27c0
#
_cell.length_a   1.000
_cell.length_b   1.000
_cell.length_c   1.000
_cell.angle_alpha   90.00
_cell.angle_beta   90.00
_cell.angle_gamma   90.00
#
_symmetry.space_group_name_H-M   'P 1'
#
loop_
_entity.id
_entity.type
_entity.pdbx_description
1 polymer ?
#
loop_
_entity_poly.entity_id
_entity_poly.type
_entity_poly.pdbx_seq_one_letter_code
_entity_poly.pdbx_strand_id
1 'polypeptide(L)'
;MSGKYRRNNKKGTGKKILILIFVLISLFCIIFFSARGRFKAPVAEQAVSIVLTPFQRAISWVGSQLNYVTSNIWEIATMHEQNKMLRNEVEQLRIQNLHASEYDAENQRLRALLGYKQTATQFDLVAARVIGRESATWSSVIEINRGTRDGVDVDMAVVTDKGLVGHVIEAGPTSAKVQLLLDPRSSVGTLVQRADSRVAGIVEGDMDNPTMPRMVNIPKTADVEEGDVVVTSGFGGVYPKGLNVGTVAEMRNDEGGLLKIAVLEPAVDFQKLEDVMVITA
;
A
#
# COMPACT_ATOMS: atom_id res chain seq x y z
N MET A 1 -41.01 -4.72 38.94
CA MET A 1 -41.30 -4.06 40.22
C MET A 1 -40.48 -2.78 40.32
N SER A 2 -41.22 -1.76 40.55
CA SER A 2 -41.00 -0.45 41.13
C SER A 2 -40.42 0.63 40.23
N GLY A 3 -41.36 1.32 39.56
CA GLY A 3 -41.15 2.64 38.98
C GLY A 3 -41.13 3.72 40.04
N LYS A 4 -40.19 4.64 39.98
CA LYS A 4 -40.20 5.87 40.79
C LYS A 4 -40.54 7.06 39.88
N TYR A 5 -41.80 7.50 40.01
CA TYR A 5 -42.33 8.74 39.47
C TYR A 5 -41.57 9.96 40.03
N ARG A 6 -40.95 10.72 39.18
CA ARG A 6 -40.32 12.00 39.50
C ARG A 6 -41.39 13.11 39.39
N ARG A 7 -41.93 13.53 40.50
CA ARG A 7 -42.95 14.58 40.67
C ARG A 7 -42.34 15.95 40.31
N ASN A 8 -42.80 16.51 39.22
CA ASN A 8 -42.33 17.77 38.62
C ASN A 8 -42.79 18.97 39.48
N ASN A 9 -41.86 19.77 39.99
CA ASN A 9 -42.10 20.92 40.86
C ASN A 9 -42.42 22.19 40.03
N LYS A 10 -43.61 22.23 39.40
CA LYS A 10 -44.09 23.37 38.59
C LYS A 10 -44.68 24.55 39.41
N LYS A 11 -44.71 24.51 40.75
CA LYS A 11 -45.35 25.55 41.57
C LYS A 11 -44.45 26.76 41.90
N GLY A 12 -43.13 26.70 41.66
CA GLY A 12 -42.23 27.82 41.99
C GLY A 12 -42.09 28.85 40.86
N THR A 13 -42.23 28.44 39.62
CA THR A 13 -41.99 29.29 38.43
C THR A 13 -43.12 30.27 38.18
N GLY A 14 -44.40 29.85 38.42
CA GLY A 14 -45.56 30.70 38.25
C GLY A 14 -45.61 31.90 39.23
N LYS A 15 -45.21 31.70 40.51
CA LYS A 15 -45.10 32.78 41.47
C LYS A 15 -44.05 33.82 41.14
N LYS A 16 -42.89 33.39 40.60
CA LYS A 16 -41.80 34.28 40.16
C LYS A 16 -42.21 35.11 38.95
N ILE A 17 -42.93 34.51 38.00
CA ILE A 17 -43.46 35.20 36.80
C ILE A 17 -44.52 36.21 37.20
N LEU A 18 -45.42 35.87 38.15
CA LEU A 18 -46.46 36.78 38.68
C LEU A 18 -45.87 38.01 39.41
N ILE A 19 -44.77 37.82 40.15
CA ILE A 19 -44.03 38.90 40.81
C ILE A 19 -43.36 39.78 39.75
N LEU A 20 -42.77 39.20 38.71
CA LEU A 20 -42.13 39.95 37.62
C LEU A 20 -43.11 40.79 36.83
N ILE A 21 -44.29 40.25 36.52
CA ILE A 21 -45.39 40.97 35.86
C ILE A 21 -45.88 42.09 36.73
N PHE A 22 -46.06 41.88 38.06
CA PHE A 22 -46.53 42.89 39.00
C PHE A 22 -45.52 44.07 39.11
N VAL A 23 -44.22 43.77 39.13
CA VAL A 23 -43.13 44.79 39.12
C VAL A 23 -43.14 45.58 37.80
N LEU A 24 -43.32 44.94 36.65
CA LEU A 24 -43.42 45.58 35.35
C LEU A 24 -44.66 46.51 35.25
N ILE A 25 -45.83 46.07 35.75
CA ILE A 25 -47.02 46.88 35.75
C ILE A 25 -46.85 48.07 36.70
N SER A 26 -46.29 47.89 37.90
CA SER A 26 -45.94 48.96 38.81
C SER A 26 -45.02 50.02 38.24
N LEU A 27 -44.00 49.57 37.54
CA LEU A 27 -43.02 50.43 36.83
C LEU A 27 -43.71 51.22 35.70
N PHE A 28 -44.54 50.57 34.93
CA PHE A 28 -45.33 51.20 33.87
C PHE A 28 -46.32 52.26 34.43
N CYS A 29 -47.01 51.98 35.58
CA CYS A 29 -47.81 52.92 36.23
C CYS A 29 -47.06 54.15 36.74
N ILE A 30 -45.86 53.96 37.30
CA ILE A 30 -45.01 55.09 37.77
C ILE A 30 -44.55 55.97 36.59
N ILE A 31 -44.17 55.37 35.47
CA ILE A 31 -43.77 56.11 34.26
C ILE A 31 -44.97 56.88 33.67
N PHE A 32 -46.15 56.23 33.61
CA PHE A 32 -47.35 56.82 33.08
C PHE A 32 -47.89 58.00 33.96
N PHE A 33 -47.81 57.87 35.28
CA PHE A 33 -48.17 58.97 36.22
C PHE A 33 -47.12 60.11 36.21
N SER A 34 -45.81 59.78 36.02
CA SER A 34 -44.73 60.77 35.89
C SER A 34 -44.82 61.58 34.58
N ALA A 35 -45.24 60.95 33.48
CA ALA A 35 -45.44 61.63 32.19
C ALA A 35 -46.59 62.61 32.18
N ARG A 36 -47.49 62.48 33.10
CA ARG A 36 -48.65 63.37 33.21
C ARG A 36 -48.45 64.66 34.03
N GLY A 37 -47.17 64.95 34.38
CA GLY A 37 -46.73 66.26 34.88
C GLY A 37 -47.25 66.67 36.24
N ARG A 38 -47.70 65.76 37.12
CA ARG A 38 -48.33 66.12 38.46
C ARG A 38 -47.41 65.88 39.64
N PHE A 39 -46.12 65.45 39.47
CA PHE A 39 -45.21 65.28 40.60
C PHE A 39 -43.87 65.94 40.32
N LYS A 40 -43.70 67.13 40.85
CA LYS A 40 -42.40 67.78 41.05
C LYS A 40 -41.84 67.31 42.39
N ALA A 41 -41.11 66.22 42.44
CA ALA A 41 -40.39 65.84 43.63
C ALA A 41 -39.01 65.36 43.29
N PRO A 42 -37.93 65.88 43.89
CA PRO A 42 -36.54 65.48 43.65
C PRO A 42 -36.24 64.04 44.05
N VAL A 43 -37.18 63.34 44.63
CA VAL A 43 -37.07 61.93 45.08
C VAL A 43 -37.26 60.95 43.93
N ALA A 44 -37.84 61.36 42.78
CA ALA A 44 -38.08 60.47 41.63
C ALA A 44 -36.82 60.15 40.86
N GLU A 45 -35.84 61.05 40.75
CA GLU A 45 -34.58 60.83 40.05
C GLU A 45 -33.69 59.83 40.79
N GLN A 46 -33.67 59.84 42.12
CA GLN A 46 -32.88 58.88 42.91
C GLN A 46 -33.54 57.49 42.97
N ALA A 47 -34.87 57.41 42.94
CA ALA A 47 -35.56 56.10 42.91
C ALA A 47 -35.40 55.36 41.56
N VAL A 48 -35.35 56.10 40.45
CA VAL A 48 -35.13 55.51 39.11
C VAL A 48 -33.70 54.96 38.97
N SER A 49 -32.71 55.65 39.50
CA SER A 49 -31.32 55.18 39.43
C SER A 49 -31.07 53.90 40.27
N ILE A 50 -31.72 53.80 41.44
CA ILE A 50 -31.56 52.62 42.31
C ILE A 50 -32.19 51.35 41.72
N VAL A 51 -33.27 51.47 40.93
CA VAL A 51 -33.92 50.35 40.29
C VAL A 51 -33.33 49.98 38.95
N LEU A 52 -32.81 50.95 38.17
CA LEU A 52 -32.23 50.72 36.86
C LEU A 52 -30.80 50.10 36.91
N THR A 53 -30.04 50.45 37.94
CA THR A 53 -28.61 50.00 38.06
C THR A 53 -28.50 48.46 38.22
N PRO A 54 -29.31 47.73 39.03
CA PRO A 54 -29.20 46.28 39.08
C PRO A 54 -29.69 45.59 37.78
N PHE A 55 -30.61 46.26 37.05
CA PHE A 55 -31.14 45.71 35.79
C PHE A 55 -30.09 45.79 34.66
N GLN A 56 -29.35 46.91 34.58
CA GLN A 56 -28.23 47.05 33.63
C GLN A 56 -27.08 46.10 33.94
N ARG A 57 -26.78 45.85 35.22
CA ARG A 57 -25.75 44.86 35.61
C ARG A 57 -26.20 43.40 35.32
N ALA A 58 -27.49 43.09 35.45
CA ALA A 58 -28.01 41.79 35.13
C ALA A 58 -27.99 41.52 33.60
N ILE A 59 -28.34 42.51 32.81
CA ILE A 59 -28.31 42.38 31.33
C ILE A 59 -26.86 42.25 30.81
N SER A 60 -25.93 43.03 31.34
CA SER A 60 -24.51 42.91 30.94
C SER A 60 -23.88 41.60 31.38
N TRP A 61 -24.27 41.05 32.54
CA TRP A 61 -23.79 39.74 33.01
C TRP A 61 -24.34 38.58 32.15
N VAL A 62 -25.62 38.63 31.76
CA VAL A 62 -26.24 37.65 30.85
C VAL A 62 -25.64 37.75 29.44
N GLY A 63 -25.41 38.96 28.95
CA GLY A 63 -24.79 39.18 27.65
C GLY A 63 -23.33 38.67 27.57
N SER A 64 -22.55 38.83 28.64
CA SER A 64 -21.17 38.31 28.69
C SER A 64 -21.12 36.80 28.80
N GLN A 65 -22.07 36.18 29.50
CA GLN A 65 -22.16 34.69 29.58
C GLN A 65 -22.63 34.07 28.28
N LEU A 66 -23.52 34.69 27.54
CA LEU A 66 -23.96 34.21 26.21
C LEU A 66 -22.85 34.29 25.17
N ASN A 67 -22.04 35.35 25.15
CA ASN A 67 -20.88 35.46 24.25
C ASN A 67 -19.82 34.42 24.57
N TYR A 68 -19.61 34.05 25.83
CA TYR A 68 -18.61 33.04 26.23
C TYR A 68 -19.03 31.64 25.81
N VAL A 69 -20.31 31.33 25.80
CA VAL A 69 -20.83 30.02 25.41
C VAL A 69 -20.87 29.88 23.88
N THR A 70 -21.27 30.94 23.17
CA THR A 70 -21.37 30.89 21.71
C THR A 70 -19.98 30.84 21.03
N SER A 71 -18.99 31.58 21.54
CA SER A 71 -17.62 31.54 20.98
C SER A 71 -16.98 30.17 21.13
N ASN A 72 -17.14 29.53 22.29
CA ASN A 72 -16.57 28.19 22.54
C ASN A 72 -17.24 27.08 21.69
N ILE A 73 -18.53 27.19 21.39
CA ILE A 73 -19.22 26.21 20.54
C ILE A 73 -18.78 26.32 19.09
N TRP A 74 -18.61 27.54 18.57
CA TRP A 74 -18.09 27.79 17.23
C TRP A 74 -16.63 27.35 17.08
N GLU A 75 -15.81 27.56 18.10
CA GLU A 75 -14.40 27.16 18.11
C GLU A 75 -14.25 25.63 18.12
N ILE A 76 -15.06 24.92 18.88
CA ILE A 76 -15.09 23.44 18.88
C ILE A 76 -15.58 22.89 17.53
N ALA A 77 -16.59 23.50 16.91
CA ALA A 77 -17.11 23.08 15.61
C ALA A 77 -16.06 23.31 14.50
N THR A 78 -15.39 24.46 14.50
CA THR A 78 -14.31 24.76 13.53
C THR A 78 -13.09 23.88 13.75
N MET A 79 -12.70 23.59 15.00
CA MET A 79 -11.62 22.65 15.29
C MET A 79 -11.92 21.22 14.80
N HIS A 80 -13.17 20.78 14.92
CA HIS A 80 -13.56 19.45 14.42
C HIS A 80 -13.50 19.37 12.89
N GLU A 81 -13.92 20.41 12.22
CA GLU A 81 -13.88 20.52 10.76
C GLU A 81 -12.43 20.63 10.24
N GLN A 82 -11.59 21.44 10.89
CA GLN A 82 -10.16 21.52 10.62
C GLN A 82 -9.46 20.18 10.86
N ASN A 83 -9.78 19.47 11.93
CA ASN A 83 -9.20 18.14 12.20
C ASN A 83 -9.59 17.12 11.13
N LYS A 84 -10.84 17.20 10.63
CA LYS A 84 -11.30 16.36 9.51
C LYS A 84 -10.59 16.71 8.20
N MET A 85 -10.44 17.99 7.89
CA MET A 85 -9.69 18.44 6.70
C MET A 85 -8.22 18.03 6.76
N LEU A 86 -7.55 18.24 7.90
CA LEU A 86 -6.17 17.81 8.10
C LEU A 86 -5.99 16.29 7.99
N ARG A 87 -6.92 15.51 8.51
CA ARG A 87 -6.88 14.05 8.35
C ARG A 87 -7.03 13.63 6.88
N ASN A 88 -7.92 14.26 6.15
CA ASN A 88 -8.10 14.01 4.71
C ASN A 88 -6.84 14.43 3.92
N GLU A 89 -6.23 15.56 4.27
CA GLU A 89 -4.99 16.03 3.64
C GLU A 89 -3.82 15.08 3.93
N VAL A 90 -3.67 14.63 5.19
CA VAL A 90 -2.67 13.61 5.55
C VAL A 90 -2.89 12.31 4.77
N GLU A 91 -4.14 11.87 4.60
CA GLU A 91 -4.44 10.66 3.83
C GLU A 91 -4.13 10.85 2.34
N GLN A 92 -4.49 12.00 1.76
CA GLN A 92 -4.12 12.33 0.38
C GLN A 92 -2.60 12.39 0.18
N LEU A 93 -1.87 13.02 1.10
CA LEU A 93 -0.40 13.08 1.06
C LEU A 93 0.24 11.70 1.22
N ARG A 94 -0.34 10.81 2.02
CA ARG A 94 0.10 9.42 2.14
C ARG A 94 -0.07 8.65 0.83
N ILE A 95 -1.23 8.78 0.19
CA ILE A 95 -1.50 8.15 -1.11
C ILE A 95 -0.54 8.69 -2.17
N GLN A 96 -0.32 10.00 -2.23
CA GLN A 96 0.66 10.60 -3.15
C GLN A 96 2.08 10.10 -2.90
N ASN A 97 2.48 9.96 -1.63
CA ASN A 97 3.81 9.45 -1.26
C ASN A 97 3.98 7.97 -1.63
N LEU A 98 2.93 7.15 -1.47
CA LEU A 98 2.93 5.77 -1.94
C LEU A 98 3.11 5.69 -3.46
N HIS A 99 2.36 6.48 -4.23
CA HIS A 99 2.53 6.54 -5.68
C HIS A 99 3.91 7.04 -6.09
N ALA A 100 4.45 8.04 -5.42
CA ALA A 100 5.80 8.53 -5.69
C ALA A 100 6.85 7.43 -5.46
N SER A 101 6.73 6.66 -4.37
CA SER A 101 7.64 5.55 -4.07
C SER A 101 7.52 4.40 -5.07
N GLU A 102 6.30 4.12 -5.56
CA GLU A 102 6.08 3.14 -6.64
C GLU A 102 6.74 3.58 -7.95
N TYR A 103 6.56 4.85 -8.35
CA TYR A 103 7.20 5.40 -9.56
C TYR A 103 8.72 5.39 -9.45
N ASP A 104 9.29 5.66 -8.28
CA ASP A 104 10.73 5.60 -8.07
C ASP A 104 11.25 4.15 -8.19
N ALA A 105 10.56 3.18 -7.59
CA ALA A 105 10.89 1.77 -7.71
C ALA A 105 10.78 1.28 -9.16
N GLU A 106 9.69 1.64 -9.87
CA GLU A 106 9.54 1.32 -11.29
C GLU A 106 10.64 1.95 -12.14
N ASN A 107 11.01 3.22 -11.88
CA ASN A 107 12.06 3.91 -12.61
C ASN A 107 13.44 3.26 -12.41
N GLN A 108 13.75 2.85 -11.17
CA GLN A 108 14.97 2.11 -10.88
C GLN A 108 15.01 0.77 -11.63
N ARG A 109 13.90 0.01 -11.61
CA ARG A 109 13.77 -1.26 -12.32
C ARG A 109 13.93 -1.09 -13.83
N LEU A 110 13.24 -0.10 -14.42
CA LEU A 110 13.35 0.20 -15.85
C LEU A 110 14.78 0.63 -16.25
N ARG A 111 15.48 1.38 -15.39
CA ARG A 111 16.89 1.73 -15.62
C ARG A 111 17.80 0.50 -15.55
N ALA A 112 17.55 -0.43 -14.62
CA ALA A 112 18.30 -1.68 -14.55
C ALA A 112 18.10 -2.53 -15.81
N LEU A 113 16.86 -2.70 -16.28
CA LEU A 113 16.54 -3.38 -17.54
C LEU A 113 17.18 -2.71 -18.75
N LEU A 114 17.14 -1.39 -18.84
CA LEU A 114 17.77 -0.64 -19.92
C LEU A 114 19.31 -0.80 -19.90
N GLY A 115 19.90 -0.77 -18.72
CA GLY A 115 21.33 -1.02 -18.52
C GLY A 115 21.72 -2.42 -18.96
N TYR A 116 20.94 -3.45 -18.61
CA TYR A 116 21.16 -4.82 -19.07
C TYR A 116 21.04 -4.94 -20.59
N LYS A 117 20.01 -4.36 -21.21
CA LYS A 117 19.86 -4.35 -22.67
C LYS A 117 21.04 -3.71 -23.38
N GLN A 118 21.62 -2.65 -22.82
CA GLN A 118 22.81 -1.99 -23.39
C GLN A 118 24.08 -2.80 -23.24
N THR A 119 24.22 -3.60 -22.19
CA THR A 119 25.37 -4.45 -21.92
C THR A 119 25.28 -5.82 -22.61
N ALA A 120 24.07 -6.35 -22.76
CA ALA A 120 23.82 -7.62 -23.45
C ALA A 120 23.71 -7.46 -24.97
N THR A 121 24.71 -6.82 -25.57
CA THR A 121 24.78 -6.52 -27.03
C THR A 121 24.79 -7.76 -27.93
N GLN A 122 24.97 -8.94 -27.37
CA GLN A 122 24.95 -10.21 -28.09
C GLN A 122 23.53 -10.78 -28.33
N PHE A 123 22.52 -10.17 -27.74
CA PHE A 123 21.12 -10.63 -27.84
C PHE A 123 20.19 -9.50 -28.26
N ASP A 124 19.23 -9.82 -29.13
CA ASP A 124 18.07 -8.97 -29.35
C ASP A 124 17.06 -9.23 -28.27
N LEU A 125 16.66 -8.16 -27.53
CA LEU A 125 15.83 -8.24 -26.33
C LEU A 125 14.54 -7.45 -26.50
N VAL A 126 13.41 -8.11 -26.25
CA VAL A 126 12.08 -7.49 -26.17
C VAL A 126 11.65 -7.40 -24.71
N ALA A 127 11.51 -6.18 -24.18
CA ALA A 127 11.02 -5.96 -22.83
C ALA A 127 9.51 -6.25 -22.74
N ALA A 128 9.09 -6.98 -21.70
CA ALA A 128 7.71 -7.38 -21.46
C ALA A 128 7.37 -7.23 -19.99
N ARG A 129 6.10 -6.92 -19.70
CA ARG A 129 5.57 -6.88 -18.33
C ARG A 129 4.78 -8.14 -18.04
N VAL A 130 4.92 -8.66 -16.82
CA VAL A 130 4.11 -9.78 -16.32
C VAL A 130 2.69 -9.27 -16.04
N ILE A 131 1.70 -9.85 -16.70
CA ILE A 131 0.27 -9.47 -16.59
C ILE A 131 -0.58 -10.54 -15.88
N GLY A 132 -0.06 -11.75 -15.74
CA GLY A 132 -0.73 -12.84 -15.04
C GLY A 132 0.26 -13.83 -14.45
N ARG A 133 -0.19 -14.56 -13.44
CA ARG A 133 0.59 -15.62 -12.81
C ARG A 133 -0.32 -16.79 -12.51
N GLU A 134 0.05 -17.95 -12.99
CA GLU A 134 -0.57 -19.22 -12.66
C GLU A 134 0.42 -20.05 -11.84
N SER A 135 0.05 -20.38 -10.62
CA SER A 135 0.88 -21.21 -9.74
C SER A 135 0.04 -22.33 -9.17
N ALA A 136 0.39 -23.53 -9.53
CA ALA A 136 -0.16 -24.77 -8.98
C ALA A 136 1.00 -25.65 -8.52
N THR A 137 0.74 -26.66 -7.70
CA THR A 137 1.78 -27.58 -7.19
C THR A 137 2.64 -28.22 -8.30
N TRP A 138 2.06 -28.36 -9.49
CA TRP A 138 2.72 -29.01 -10.65
C TRP A 138 3.05 -28.04 -11.79
N SER A 139 2.79 -26.74 -11.65
CA SER A 139 2.97 -25.76 -12.73
C SER A 139 3.29 -24.39 -12.18
N SER A 140 4.33 -23.78 -12.71
CA SER A 140 4.68 -22.38 -12.47
C SER A 140 4.81 -21.67 -13.80
N VAL A 141 3.77 -20.90 -14.17
CA VAL A 141 3.67 -20.20 -15.44
C VAL A 141 3.33 -18.73 -15.19
N ILE A 142 3.93 -17.82 -15.94
CA ILE A 142 3.53 -16.42 -15.99
C ILE A 142 3.04 -16.06 -17.39
N GLU A 143 2.18 -15.05 -17.48
CA GLU A 143 1.74 -14.44 -18.73
C GLU A 143 2.39 -13.06 -18.87
N ILE A 144 2.91 -12.77 -20.06
CA ILE A 144 3.57 -11.49 -20.40
C ILE A 144 2.78 -10.76 -21.49
N ASN A 145 2.86 -9.42 -21.50
CA ASN A 145 2.13 -8.53 -22.43
C ASN A 145 2.84 -8.35 -23.79
N ARG A 146 3.56 -9.35 -24.25
CA ARG A 146 4.21 -9.39 -25.56
C ARG A 146 3.92 -10.72 -26.23
N GLY A 147 3.76 -10.71 -27.54
CA GLY A 147 3.41 -11.88 -28.30
C GLY A 147 4.04 -11.86 -29.69
N THR A 148 3.48 -12.64 -30.62
CA THR A 148 4.03 -12.80 -31.98
C THR A 148 4.12 -11.51 -32.76
N ARG A 149 3.25 -10.50 -32.47
CA ARG A 149 3.34 -9.16 -33.09
C ARG A 149 4.57 -8.38 -32.64
N ASP A 150 5.13 -8.71 -31.49
CA ASP A 150 6.32 -8.09 -30.92
C ASP A 150 7.60 -8.89 -31.22
N GLY A 151 7.50 -9.99 -32.00
CA GLY A 151 8.61 -10.89 -32.33
C GLY A 151 8.87 -11.96 -31.26
N VAL A 152 7.92 -12.19 -30.34
CA VAL A 152 8.00 -13.26 -29.34
C VAL A 152 7.42 -14.56 -29.91
N ASP A 153 8.18 -15.65 -29.83
CA ASP A 153 7.78 -16.97 -30.31
C ASP A 153 8.08 -18.05 -29.24
N VAL A 154 7.55 -19.25 -29.47
CA VAL A 154 7.77 -20.42 -28.62
C VAL A 154 9.27 -20.77 -28.58
N ASP A 155 9.72 -21.34 -27.45
CA ASP A 155 11.10 -21.70 -27.14
C ASP A 155 12.07 -20.52 -26.97
N MET A 156 11.60 -19.29 -27.02
CA MET A 156 12.43 -18.13 -26.69
C MET A 156 12.70 -18.04 -25.19
N ALA A 157 13.99 -17.82 -24.85
CA ALA A 157 14.40 -17.67 -23.45
C ALA A 157 13.94 -16.33 -22.87
N VAL A 158 13.53 -16.36 -21.61
CA VAL A 158 13.08 -15.18 -20.85
C VAL A 158 14.04 -14.94 -19.69
N VAL A 159 14.53 -13.72 -19.55
CA VAL A 159 15.57 -13.32 -18.60
C VAL A 159 15.19 -12.03 -17.85
N THR A 160 15.92 -11.77 -16.77
CA THR A 160 16.02 -10.46 -16.12
C THR A 160 17.49 -9.99 -16.17
N ASP A 161 17.77 -8.84 -15.59
CA ASP A 161 19.13 -8.34 -15.35
C ASP A 161 19.97 -9.26 -14.43
N LYS A 162 19.31 -10.12 -13.65
CA LYS A 162 19.97 -11.04 -12.70
C LYS A 162 20.21 -12.44 -13.26
N GLY A 163 19.37 -12.91 -14.20
CA GLY A 163 19.51 -14.24 -14.74
C GLY A 163 18.28 -14.79 -15.45
N LEU A 164 18.27 -16.11 -15.61
CA LEU A 164 17.26 -16.87 -16.33
C LEU A 164 15.94 -16.92 -15.55
N VAL A 165 14.84 -16.61 -16.23
CA VAL A 165 13.46 -16.75 -15.71
C VAL A 165 12.85 -18.07 -16.20
N GLY A 166 12.98 -18.39 -17.48
CA GLY A 166 12.36 -19.55 -18.11
C GLY A 166 12.35 -19.43 -19.62
N HIS A 167 11.34 -20.01 -20.27
CA HIS A 167 11.13 -19.90 -21.71
C HIS A 167 9.66 -19.81 -22.08
N VAL A 168 9.38 -19.30 -23.27
CA VAL A 168 8.02 -19.18 -23.83
C VAL A 168 7.51 -20.56 -24.23
N ILE A 169 6.34 -20.95 -23.69
CA ILE A 169 5.68 -22.23 -24.04
C ILE A 169 4.48 -22.05 -24.96
N GLU A 170 3.91 -20.85 -25.00
CA GLU A 170 2.77 -20.51 -25.84
C GLU A 170 2.85 -19.03 -26.23
N ALA A 171 2.78 -18.71 -27.52
CA ALA A 171 2.80 -17.34 -28.02
C ALA A 171 1.51 -17.01 -28.74
N GLY A 172 0.72 -16.11 -28.14
CA GLY A 172 -0.45 -15.48 -28.77
C GLY A 172 -0.06 -14.19 -29.51
N PRO A 173 -1.03 -13.51 -30.15
CA PRO A 173 -0.75 -12.30 -30.91
C PRO A 173 -0.22 -11.13 -30.07
N THR A 174 -0.67 -10.97 -28.82
CA THR A 174 -0.38 -9.82 -27.93
C THR A 174 0.08 -10.23 -26.55
N SER A 175 0.07 -11.51 -26.22
CA SER A 175 0.56 -12.06 -24.95
C SER A 175 1.23 -13.40 -25.18
N ALA A 176 2.07 -13.83 -24.24
CA ALA A 176 2.71 -15.13 -24.28
C ALA A 176 2.78 -15.74 -22.89
N LYS A 177 2.75 -17.08 -22.81
CA LYS A 177 2.94 -17.83 -21.56
C LYS A 177 4.39 -18.27 -21.46
N VAL A 178 4.94 -18.08 -20.29
CA VAL A 178 6.33 -18.40 -19.96
C VAL A 178 6.36 -19.43 -18.84
N GLN A 179 6.94 -20.59 -19.09
CA GLN A 179 7.24 -21.59 -18.08
C GLN A 179 8.48 -21.16 -17.30
N LEU A 180 8.33 -21.07 -15.99
CA LEU A 180 9.42 -20.67 -15.11
C LEU A 180 10.44 -21.80 -14.90
N LEU A 181 11.67 -21.42 -14.57
CA LEU A 181 12.71 -22.35 -14.15
C LEU A 181 12.29 -23.23 -12.96
N LEU A 182 11.43 -22.72 -12.08
CA LEU A 182 10.91 -23.42 -10.91
C LEU A 182 9.78 -24.43 -11.23
N ASP A 183 9.31 -24.49 -12.48
CA ASP A 183 8.31 -25.48 -12.88
C ASP A 183 8.94 -26.88 -12.87
N PRO A 184 8.31 -27.87 -12.23
CA PRO A 184 8.85 -29.24 -12.19
C PRO A 184 9.02 -29.90 -13.57
N ARG A 185 8.33 -29.37 -14.60
CA ARG A 185 8.45 -29.82 -16.00
C ARG A 185 9.53 -29.06 -16.76
N SER A 186 10.13 -28.03 -16.14
CA SER A 186 11.25 -27.30 -16.75
C SER A 186 12.48 -28.18 -16.79
N SER A 187 13.26 -28.07 -17.87
CA SER A 187 14.51 -28.78 -18.03
C SER A 187 15.51 -27.88 -18.73
N VAL A 188 16.51 -27.41 -18.00
CA VAL A 188 17.50 -26.47 -18.47
C VAL A 188 18.87 -27.10 -18.44
N GLY A 189 19.51 -27.23 -19.62
CA GLY A 189 20.89 -27.68 -19.71
C GLY A 189 21.84 -26.64 -19.12
N THR A 190 22.62 -27.02 -18.12
CA THR A 190 23.47 -26.10 -17.35
C THR A 190 24.89 -26.60 -17.21
N LEU A 191 25.78 -25.72 -16.78
CA LEU A 191 27.15 -26.06 -16.37
C LEU A 191 27.59 -25.17 -15.20
N VAL A 192 28.49 -25.71 -14.41
CA VAL A 192 29.18 -24.96 -13.35
C VAL A 192 30.17 -23.99 -13.99
N GLN A 193 30.13 -22.72 -13.56
CA GLN A 193 30.99 -21.64 -14.10
C GLN A 193 32.35 -21.53 -13.37
N ARG A 194 32.88 -22.60 -12.85
CA ARG A 194 34.23 -22.64 -12.28
C ARG A 194 35.22 -23.15 -13.36
N ALA A 195 36.37 -22.49 -13.49
CA ALA A 195 37.31 -22.79 -14.58
C ALA A 195 37.77 -24.26 -14.60
N ASP A 196 37.96 -24.81 -13.42
CA ASP A 196 38.51 -26.16 -13.24
C ASP A 196 37.45 -27.26 -13.25
N SER A 197 36.18 -26.91 -12.96
CA SER A 197 35.07 -27.88 -12.83
C SER A 197 34.28 -28.07 -14.12
N ARG A 198 33.63 -27.03 -14.62
CA ARG A 198 32.74 -27.04 -15.81
C ARG A 198 31.83 -28.27 -15.93
N VAL A 199 31.41 -28.81 -14.82
CA VAL A 199 30.49 -29.95 -14.73
C VAL A 199 29.15 -29.58 -15.34
N ALA A 200 28.69 -30.40 -16.29
CA ALA A 200 27.39 -30.25 -16.91
C ALA A 200 26.32 -31.00 -16.10
N GLY A 201 25.09 -30.46 -16.06
CA GLY A 201 23.92 -31.09 -15.48
C GLY A 201 22.64 -30.46 -16.03
N ILE A 202 21.53 -30.91 -15.51
CA ILE A 202 20.20 -30.41 -15.89
C ILE A 202 19.59 -29.76 -14.66
N VAL A 203 19.09 -28.52 -14.79
CA VAL A 203 18.34 -27.85 -13.75
C VAL A 203 16.86 -28.01 -14.03
N GLU A 204 16.14 -28.43 -13.03
CA GLU A 204 14.69 -28.63 -13.02
C GLU A 204 14.05 -28.06 -11.75
N GLY A 205 12.77 -27.75 -11.78
CA GLY A 205 12.01 -27.36 -10.58
C GLY A 205 11.87 -28.54 -9.63
N ASP A 206 11.81 -28.26 -8.34
CA ASP A 206 11.64 -29.27 -7.28
C ASP A 206 10.21 -29.21 -6.71
N MET A 207 9.48 -30.33 -6.77
CA MET A 207 8.12 -30.43 -6.19
C MET A 207 8.12 -30.31 -4.67
N ASP A 208 9.18 -30.81 -4.03
CA ASP A 208 9.32 -30.81 -2.58
C ASP A 208 9.77 -29.44 -2.06
N ASN A 209 10.48 -28.68 -2.90
CA ASN A 209 10.92 -27.30 -2.60
C ASN A 209 10.64 -26.36 -3.80
N PRO A 210 9.41 -25.85 -3.95
CA PRO A 210 9.01 -25.03 -5.11
C PRO A 210 9.76 -23.70 -5.27
N THR A 211 10.57 -23.31 -4.32
CA THR A 211 11.34 -22.04 -4.36
C THR A 211 12.79 -22.23 -4.77
N MET A 212 13.31 -23.44 -4.71
CA MET A 212 14.73 -23.74 -4.99
C MET A 212 14.81 -24.85 -6.06
N PRO A 213 15.25 -24.53 -7.27
CA PRO A 213 15.44 -25.54 -8.31
C PRO A 213 16.62 -26.46 -7.94
N ARG A 214 16.67 -27.62 -8.56
CA ARG A 214 17.74 -28.58 -8.34
C ARG A 214 18.47 -28.90 -9.62
N MET A 215 19.80 -29.01 -9.57
CA MET A 215 20.64 -29.52 -10.66
C MET A 215 20.83 -31.02 -10.43
N VAL A 216 20.41 -31.81 -11.39
CA VAL A 216 20.47 -33.27 -11.38
C VAL A 216 21.46 -33.79 -12.41
N ASN A 217 21.68 -35.10 -12.45
CA ASN A 217 22.62 -35.80 -13.35
C ASN A 217 24.10 -35.43 -13.11
N ILE A 218 24.48 -35.10 -11.88
CA ILE A 218 25.86 -34.79 -11.53
C ILE A 218 26.55 -36.10 -11.16
N PRO A 219 27.62 -36.51 -11.87
CA PRO A 219 28.40 -37.70 -11.52
C PRO A 219 28.97 -37.62 -10.10
N LYS A 220 28.99 -38.71 -9.35
CA LYS A 220 29.50 -38.73 -7.97
C LYS A 220 30.93 -38.22 -7.85
N THR A 221 31.73 -38.45 -8.88
CA THR A 221 33.14 -38.00 -8.97
C THR A 221 33.31 -36.55 -9.46
N ALA A 222 32.21 -35.92 -9.83
CA ALA A 222 32.26 -34.56 -10.32
C ALA A 222 32.58 -33.58 -9.20
N ASP A 223 33.39 -32.59 -9.56
CA ASP A 223 33.84 -31.53 -8.68
C ASP A 223 32.82 -30.35 -8.72
N VAL A 224 31.84 -30.40 -7.83
CA VAL A 224 30.84 -29.34 -7.60
C VAL A 224 30.78 -29.08 -6.12
N GLU A 225 30.89 -27.79 -5.77
CA GLU A 225 30.92 -27.31 -4.37
C GLU A 225 29.82 -26.29 -4.08
N GLU A 226 29.47 -26.13 -2.81
CA GLU A 226 28.60 -25.06 -2.35
C GLU A 226 29.24 -23.70 -2.67
N GLY A 227 28.44 -22.77 -3.22
CA GLY A 227 28.89 -21.47 -3.69
C GLY A 227 29.24 -21.43 -5.17
N ASP A 228 29.26 -22.56 -5.88
CA ASP A 228 29.48 -22.60 -7.32
C ASP A 228 28.37 -21.91 -8.09
N VAL A 229 28.70 -21.05 -9.05
CA VAL A 229 27.73 -20.41 -9.94
C VAL A 229 27.34 -21.36 -11.06
N VAL A 230 26.02 -21.49 -11.30
CA VAL A 230 25.47 -22.35 -12.35
C VAL A 230 24.92 -21.46 -13.46
N VAL A 231 25.35 -21.74 -14.72
CA VAL A 231 24.92 -21.00 -15.91
C VAL A 231 24.38 -21.94 -16.97
N THR A 232 23.57 -21.43 -17.90
CA THR A 232 23.10 -22.20 -19.04
C THR A 232 24.26 -22.69 -19.92
N SER A 233 24.19 -23.94 -20.39
CA SER A 233 25.23 -24.56 -21.21
C SER A 233 25.15 -24.17 -22.68
N GLY A 234 23.96 -23.77 -23.16
CA GLY A 234 23.66 -23.62 -24.60
C GLY A 234 23.22 -24.92 -25.27
N PHE A 235 23.19 -26.05 -24.53
CA PHE A 235 22.75 -27.33 -25.10
C PHE A 235 21.23 -27.35 -25.25
N GLY A 236 20.73 -27.91 -26.34
CA GLY A 236 19.31 -28.02 -26.64
C GLY A 236 18.74 -26.84 -27.43
N GLY A 237 19.48 -25.74 -27.60
CA GLY A 237 19.13 -24.62 -28.49
C GLY A 237 18.06 -23.65 -27.97
N VAL A 238 17.33 -23.95 -26.88
CA VAL A 238 16.30 -23.07 -26.27
C VAL A 238 16.95 -21.93 -25.48
N TYR A 239 18.01 -22.24 -24.74
CA TYR A 239 18.65 -21.25 -23.86
C TYR A 239 20.04 -20.89 -24.41
N PRO A 240 20.29 -19.62 -24.70
CA PRO A 240 21.66 -19.17 -25.00
C PRO A 240 22.62 -19.52 -23.88
N LYS A 241 23.89 -19.73 -24.22
CA LYS A 241 24.95 -20.07 -23.25
C LYS A 241 25.29 -18.89 -22.35
N GLY A 242 25.51 -19.18 -21.06
CA GLY A 242 26.08 -18.22 -20.09
C GLY A 242 25.07 -17.38 -19.33
N LEU A 243 23.76 -17.67 -19.45
CA LEU A 243 22.75 -17.03 -18.60
C LEU A 243 22.87 -17.56 -17.17
N ASN A 244 22.92 -16.67 -16.20
CA ASN A 244 22.99 -17.05 -14.79
C ASN A 244 21.68 -17.75 -14.35
N VAL A 245 21.80 -18.94 -13.77
CA VAL A 245 20.67 -19.75 -13.26
C VAL A 245 20.56 -19.61 -11.75
N GLY A 246 21.70 -19.64 -11.04
CA GLY A 246 21.76 -19.55 -9.60
C GLY A 246 23.09 -20.00 -9.05
N THR A 247 23.12 -20.21 -7.73
CA THR A 247 24.31 -20.63 -7.00
C THR A 247 24.00 -21.91 -6.22
N VAL A 248 24.93 -22.84 -6.16
CA VAL A 248 24.80 -24.08 -5.38
C VAL A 248 24.71 -23.74 -3.89
N ALA A 249 23.57 -24.04 -3.30
CA ALA A 249 23.31 -23.82 -1.87
C ALA A 249 23.63 -25.07 -1.03
N GLU A 250 23.37 -26.26 -1.57
CA GLU A 250 23.54 -27.52 -0.83
C GLU A 250 23.80 -28.67 -1.81
N MET A 251 24.65 -29.60 -1.42
CA MET A 251 24.89 -30.84 -2.16
C MET A 251 24.23 -32.03 -1.48
N ARG A 252 23.47 -32.82 -2.22
CA ARG A 252 22.80 -34.04 -1.75
C ARG A 252 23.19 -35.24 -2.61
N ASN A 253 23.10 -36.45 -2.05
CA ASN A 253 23.20 -37.65 -2.83
C ASN A 253 21.78 -37.98 -3.37
N ASP A 254 21.75 -38.47 -4.62
CA ASP A 254 20.55 -39.05 -5.19
C ASP A 254 20.14 -40.35 -4.44
N GLU A 255 18.88 -40.70 -4.47
CA GLU A 255 18.35 -41.91 -3.82
C GLU A 255 19.07 -43.22 -4.26
N GLY A 256 19.53 -43.26 -5.49
CA GLY A 256 20.32 -44.39 -6.02
C GLY A 256 21.80 -44.41 -5.62
N GLY A 257 22.30 -43.33 -4.99
CA GLY A 257 23.70 -43.19 -4.52
C GLY A 257 24.76 -43.17 -5.61
N LEU A 258 24.38 -43.15 -6.88
CA LEU A 258 25.29 -43.09 -8.06
C LEU A 258 25.53 -41.67 -8.55
N LEU A 259 24.57 -40.79 -8.33
CA LEU A 259 24.61 -39.39 -8.75
C LEU A 259 24.54 -38.46 -7.53
N LYS A 260 24.84 -37.19 -7.75
CA LYS A 260 24.65 -36.09 -6.82
C LYS A 260 23.57 -35.16 -7.35
N ILE A 261 22.92 -34.47 -6.44
CA ILE A 261 21.97 -33.40 -6.71
C ILE A 261 22.49 -32.15 -6.04
N ALA A 262 22.53 -31.03 -6.75
CA ALA A 262 22.79 -29.72 -6.16
C ALA A 262 21.50 -28.93 -6.05
N VAL A 263 21.14 -28.51 -4.85
CA VAL A 263 20.04 -27.57 -4.60
C VAL A 263 20.57 -26.18 -4.88
N LEU A 264 19.83 -25.38 -5.67
CA LEU A 264 20.29 -24.08 -6.11
C LEU A 264 19.48 -22.95 -5.44
N GLU A 265 20.17 -21.92 -5.00
CA GLU A 265 19.58 -20.62 -4.76
C GLU A 265 19.43 -19.89 -6.11
N PRO A 266 18.20 -19.63 -6.61
CA PRO A 266 18.01 -19.05 -7.92
C PRO A 266 18.54 -17.61 -7.98
N ALA A 267 19.11 -17.21 -9.12
CA ALA A 267 19.63 -15.86 -9.34
C ALA A 267 18.51 -14.80 -9.35
N VAL A 268 17.29 -15.22 -9.69
CA VAL A 268 16.12 -14.36 -9.85
C VAL A 268 15.13 -14.57 -8.70
N ASP A 269 14.59 -13.51 -8.14
CA ASP A 269 13.47 -13.57 -7.19
C ASP A 269 12.15 -13.77 -7.94
N PHE A 270 11.72 -15.03 -8.03
CA PHE A 270 10.50 -15.40 -8.75
C PHE A 270 9.21 -14.86 -8.12
N GLN A 271 9.23 -14.46 -6.86
CA GLN A 271 8.04 -13.90 -6.19
C GLN A 271 7.79 -12.45 -6.61
N LYS A 272 8.84 -11.72 -7.01
CA LYS A 272 8.82 -10.30 -7.35
C LYS A 272 9.02 -10.02 -8.84
N LEU A 273 8.69 -10.99 -9.71
CA LEU A 273 8.75 -10.78 -11.16
C LEU A 273 7.63 -9.84 -11.62
N GLU A 274 8.00 -8.67 -12.14
CA GLU A 274 7.09 -7.70 -12.71
C GLU A 274 7.44 -7.37 -14.17
N ASP A 275 8.72 -7.21 -14.48
CA ASP A 275 9.21 -6.98 -15.83
C ASP A 275 10.30 -8.00 -16.18
N VAL A 276 10.28 -8.45 -17.43
CA VAL A 276 11.20 -9.45 -17.97
C VAL A 276 11.64 -9.04 -19.38
N MET A 277 12.62 -9.73 -19.92
CA MET A 277 13.06 -9.56 -21.30
C MET A 277 13.04 -10.90 -22.01
N VAL A 278 12.52 -10.93 -23.22
CA VAL A 278 12.52 -12.10 -24.10
C VAL A 278 13.71 -11.98 -25.06
N ILE A 279 14.53 -13.02 -25.17
CA ILE A 279 15.63 -13.12 -26.15
C ILE A 279 15.02 -13.57 -27.45
N THR A 280 15.06 -12.70 -28.47
CA THR A 280 14.40 -12.94 -29.77
C THR A 280 15.39 -13.34 -30.89
N ALA A 281 16.70 -13.15 -30.69
CA ALA A 281 17.76 -13.57 -31.63
C ALA A 281 19.09 -13.82 -30.91
#